data_57a810f74c06210a5be1d8a731725bf4
#
_entry.id   57a810f74c06210a5be1d8a731725bf4
#
_cell.length_a   1.000
_cell.length_b   1.000
_cell.length_c   1.000
_cell.angle_alpha   90.00
_cell.angle_beta   90.00
_cell.angle_gamma   90.00
#
_symmetry.space_group_name_H-M   'P 1'
#
loop_
_entity.id
_entity.type
_entity.pdbx_description
1 polymer ?
#
loop_
_entity_poly.entity_id
_entity_poly.type
_entity_poly.pdbx_seq_one_letter_code
_entity_poly.pdbx_strand_id
1 'polypeptide(L)'
;MEKRDLKLANSFINDKFIITCPGNKIFYTLESFLDWGKHRYKKIKKDISAIDLSFNGLDAVIYCHGTLQGEWLNGQPFKGIRFIDKFHTQHSKIMSQEIWNDLDLMKEP
;
A
#
# COMPACT_ATOMS: atom_id res chain seq x y z
N MET A 1 -6.21 -1.05 10.96
CA MET A 1 -6.21 -2.53 10.83
C MET A 1 -6.21 -3.17 12.21
N GLU A 2 -7.08 -4.11 12.41
CA GLU A 2 -7.13 -4.84 13.66
C GLU A 2 -5.94 -5.79 13.79
N LYS A 3 -5.59 -6.14 15.02
CA LYS A 3 -4.49 -7.03 15.31
C LYS A 3 -4.60 -8.37 14.58
N ARG A 4 -5.81 -8.91 14.53
CA ARG A 4 -6.09 -10.19 13.85
C ARG A 4 -5.86 -10.08 12.35
N ASP A 5 -6.28 -8.98 11.73
CA ASP A 5 -6.11 -8.74 10.30
C ASP A 5 -4.62 -8.58 9.95
N LEU A 6 -3.87 -7.95 10.83
CA LEU A 6 -2.43 -7.78 10.64
C LEU A 6 -1.71 -9.12 10.68
N LYS A 7 -2.09 -9.99 11.61
CA LYS A 7 -1.53 -11.34 11.70
C LYS A 7 -1.81 -12.14 10.42
N LEU A 8 -3.03 -12.06 9.91
CA LEU A 8 -3.41 -12.73 8.68
C LEU A 8 -2.61 -12.18 7.49
N ALA A 9 -2.51 -10.86 7.39
CA ALA A 9 -1.73 -10.22 6.32
C ALA A 9 -0.28 -10.66 6.34
N ASN A 10 0.35 -10.73 7.52
CA ASN A 10 1.72 -11.17 7.66
C ASN A 10 1.95 -12.62 7.21
N SER A 11 0.90 -13.45 7.24
CA SER A 11 1.00 -14.84 6.81
C SER A 11 1.21 -14.97 5.29
N PHE A 12 0.91 -13.92 4.52
CA PHE A 12 1.04 -13.91 3.06
C PHE A 12 2.32 -13.23 2.56
N ILE A 13 3.16 -12.72 3.46
CA ILE A 13 4.39 -12.03 3.05
C ILE A 13 5.62 -12.87 3.40
N ASN A 14 6.67 -12.66 2.61
CA ASN A 14 7.94 -13.34 2.80
C ASN A 14 8.73 -12.66 3.93
N ASP A 15 9.67 -13.40 4.56
CA ASP A 15 10.52 -12.88 5.63
C ASP A 15 11.38 -11.69 5.18
N LYS A 16 11.67 -11.61 3.88
CA LYS A 16 12.48 -10.53 3.29
C LYS A 16 11.61 -9.44 2.65
N PHE A 17 10.35 -9.38 3.03
CA PHE A 17 9.39 -8.43 2.48
C PHE A 17 9.83 -6.98 2.70
N ILE A 18 9.66 -6.16 1.66
CA ILE A 18 9.89 -4.73 1.76
C ILE A 18 8.75 -3.97 1.08
N ILE A 19 8.42 -2.80 1.63
CA ILE A 19 7.47 -1.87 1.04
C ILE A 19 8.22 -0.61 0.68
N THR A 20 8.16 -0.22 -0.59
CA THR A 20 8.75 1.05 -1.05
C THR A 20 7.62 2.03 -1.31
N CYS A 21 7.64 3.13 -0.60
CA CYS A 21 6.64 4.19 -0.67
C CYS A 21 7.14 5.37 -1.50
N PRO A 22 6.25 6.32 -1.86
CA PRO A 22 6.65 7.51 -2.61
C PRO A 22 7.83 8.21 -1.93
N GLY A 23 8.78 8.67 -2.73
CA GLY A 23 9.99 9.31 -2.21
C GLY A 23 11.05 8.31 -1.75
N ASN A 24 10.90 7.03 -2.14
CA ASN A 24 11.82 5.96 -1.76
C ASN A 24 11.89 5.67 -0.26
N LYS A 25 10.79 5.94 0.46
CA LYS A 25 10.67 5.57 1.86
C LYS A 25 10.44 4.07 1.94
N ILE A 26 11.31 3.36 2.66
CA ILE A 26 11.28 1.89 2.71
C ILE A 26 10.93 1.39 4.11
N PHE A 27 10.03 0.41 4.16
CA PHE A 27 9.65 -0.27 5.40
C PHE A 27 9.85 -1.77 5.22
N TYR A 28 10.27 -2.41 6.29
CA TYR A 28 10.56 -3.85 6.30
C TYR A 28 9.47 -4.67 6.99
N THR A 29 8.52 -4.00 7.64
CA THR A 29 7.39 -4.66 8.30
C THR A 29 6.10 -3.91 8.01
N LEU A 30 4.97 -4.64 8.06
CA LEU A 30 3.65 -4.02 7.93
C LEU A 30 3.37 -3.08 9.09
N GLU A 31 3.82 -3.46 10.29
CA GLU A 31 3.61 -2.66 11.50
C GLU A 31 4.22 -1.27 11.35
N SER A 32 5.48 -1.21 10.89
CA SER A 32 6.17 0.06 10.69
C SER A 32 5.48 0.93 9.64
N PHE A 33 5.03 0.30 8.57
CA PHE A 33 4.32 0.99 7.49
C PHE A 33 3.00 1.57 7.98
N LEU A 34 2.20 0.79 8.70
CA LEU A 34 0.92 1.24 9.22
C LEU A 34 1.08 2.34 10.27
N ASP A 35 2.10 2.23 11.11
CA ASP A 35 2.39 3.25 12.11
C ASP A 35 2.74 4.58 11.46
N TRP A 36 3.54 4.54 10.40
CA TRP A 36 3.87 5.74 9.63
C TRP A 36 2.60 6.38 9.06
N GLY A 37 1.68 5.55 8.54
CA GLY A 37 0.40 6.04 7.99
C GLY A 37 -0.45 6.79 9.00
N LYS A 38 -0.44 6.36 10.25
CA LYS A 38 -1.19 7.02 11.33
C LYS A 38 -0.79 8.46 11.55
N HIS A 39 0.42 8.84 11.14
CA HIS A 39 0.94 10.20 11.26
C HIS A 39 0.69 11.05 10.02
N ARG A 40 0.05 10.48 8.99
CA ARG A 40 -0.21 11.16 7.71
C ARG A 40 -1.69 11.43 7.48
N TYR A 41 -2.54 10.51 7.89
CA TYR A 41 -3.98 10.62 7.68
C TYR A 41 -4.72 9.93 8.81
N LYS A 42 -5.97 10.35 9.00
CA LYS A 42 -6.84 9.79 10.03
C LYS A 42 -7.42 8.46 9.59
N LYS A 43 -7.85 8.40 8.32
CA LYS A 43 -8.32 7.17 7.70
C LYS A 43 -8.15 7.24 6.19
N ILE A 44 -8.06 6.07 5.57
CA ILE A 44 -7.87 5.94 4.14
C ILE A 44 -8.60 4.70 3.63
N LYS A 45 -9.17 4.81 2.44
CA LYS A 45 -9.84 3.72 1.77
C LYS A 45 -9.42 3.72 0.30
N LYS A 46 -9.18 2.54 -0.26
CA LYS A 46 -8.86 2.37 -1.67
C LYS A 46 -10.11 2.01 -2.45
N ASP A 47 -10.34 2.73 -3.54
CA ASP A 47 -11.35 2.37 -4.53
C ASP A 47 -10.60 1.80 -5.71
N ILE A 48 -10.62 0.49 -5.85
CA ILE A 48 -9.84 -0.22 -6.86
C ILE A 48 -10.57 -0.19 -8.19
N SER A 49 -9.92 0.38 -9.23
CA SER A 49 -10.48 0.44 -10.58
C SER A 49 -10.15 -0.79 -11.38
N ALA A 50 -8.92 -1.32 -11.24
CA ALA A 50 -8.50 -2.49 -11.98
C ALA A 50 -7.33 -3.18 -11.30
N ILE A 51 -7.21 -4.48 -11.57
CA ILE A 51 -6.10 -5.30 -11.13
C ILE A 51 -5.55 -6.00 -12.37
N ASP A 52 -4.27 -5.76 -12.65
CA ASP A 52 -3.59 -6.36 -13.80
C ASP A 52 -2.55 -7.35 -13.31
N LEU A 53 -2.45 -8.47 -14.03
CA LEU A 53 -1.56 -9.55 -13.66
C LEU A 53 -0.57 -9.79 -14.79
N SER A 54 0.71 -9.89 -14.45
CA SER A 54 1.72 -10.30 -15.40
C SER A 54 2.64 -11.34 -14.76
N PHE A 55 3.42 -12.02 -15.57
CA PHE A 55 4.32 -13.06 -15.09
C PHE A 55 5.74 -12.75 -15.51
N ASN A 56 6.66 -12.99 -14.57
CA ASN A 56 8.09 -12.90 -14.83
C ASN A 56 8.67 -14.27 -14.47
N GLY A 57 8.72 -15.15 -15.48
CA GLY A 57 9.03 -16.56 -15.23
C GLY A 57 7.88 -17.22 -14.46
N LEU A 58 8.18 -17.80 -13.31
CA LEU A 58 7.17 -18.43 -12.44
C LEU A 58 6.61 -17.46 -11.41
N ASP A 59 7.17 -16.25 -11.33
CA ASP A 59 6.71 -15.24 -10.39
C ASP A 59 5.53 -14.46 -10.99
N ALA A 60 4.59 -14.09 -10.14
CA ALA A 60 3.48 -13.23 -10.55
C ALA A 60 3.74 -11.81 -10.09
N VAL A 61 3.43 -10.85 -10.96
CA VAL A 61 3.49 -9.42 -10.64
C VAL A 61 2.09 -8.88 -10.80
N ILE A 62 1.58 -8.27 -9.73
CA ILE A 62 0.22 -7.77 -9.68
C ILE A 62 0.24 -6.26 -9.54
N TYR A 63 -0.49 -5.58 -10.45
CA TYR A 63 -0.68 -4.13 -10.39
C TYR A 63 -2.12 -3.85 -10.01
N CYS A 64 -2.31 -3.05 -8.97
CA CYS A 64 -3.61 -2.65 -8.48
C CYS A 64 -3.67 -1.14 -8.53
N HIS A 65 -4.66 -0.56 -9.22
CA HIS A 65 -4.75 0.90 -9.31
C HIS A 65 -6.18 1.40 -9.16
N GLY A 66 -6.28 2.67 -8.82
CA GLY A 66 -7.56 3.32 -8.62
C GLY A 66 -7.36 4.65 -7.93
N THR A 67 -8.26 4.94 -6.97
CA THR A 67 -8.20 6.19 -6.23
C THR A 67 -8.29 5.94 -4.73
N LEU A 68 -7.75 6.91 -3.97
CA LEU A 68 -7.79 6.91 -2.52
C LEU A 68 -8.79 7.96 -2.05
N GLN A 69 -9.49 7.66 -0.96
CA GLN A 69 -10.33 8.63 -0.27
C GLN A 69 -10.16 8.43 1.23
N GLY A 70 -10.44 9.46 2.00
CA GLY A 70 -10.30 9.37 3.45
C GLY A 70 -10.36 10.74 4.10
N GLU A 71 -9.67 10.88 5.23
CA GLU A 71 -9.58 12.12 5.97
C GLU A 71 -8.14 12.37 6.41
N TRP A 72 -7.70 13.63 6.25
CA TRP A 72 -6.44 14.07 6.80
C TRP A 72 -6.51 14.12 8.34
N LEU A 73 -5.38 14.30 9.00
CA LEU A 73 -5.33 14.37 10.45
C LEU A 73 -6.21 15.49 11.02
N ASN A 74 -6.39 16.57 10.28
CA ASN A 74 -7.25 17.67 10.71
C ASN A 74 -8.74 17.45 10.45
N GLY A 75 -9.12 16.26 9.94
CA GLY A 75 -10.52 15.92 9.67
C GLY A 75 -11.02 16.33 8.30
N GLN A 76 -10.22 17.04 7.50
CA GLN A 76 -10.61 17.42 6.14
C GLN A 76 -10.67 16.18 5.25
N PRO A 77 -11.74 16.02 4.46
CA PRO A 77 -11.84 14.85 3.57
C PRO A 77 -10.97 15.01 2.33
N PHE A 78 -10.52 13.86 1.80
CA PHE A 78 -9.89 13.82 0.48
C PHE A 78 -10.47 12.68 -0.33
N LYS A 79 -10.44 12.81 -1.65
CA LYS A 79 -10.90 11.77 -2.57
C LYS A 79 -10.28 11.97 -3.95
N GLY A 80 -10.38 10.93 -4.78
CA GLY A 80 -9.91 11.01 -6.16
C GLY A 80 -8.39 11.05 -6.30
N ILE A 81 -7.66 10.69 -5.26
CA ILE A 81 -6.20 10.68 -5.31
C ILE A 81 -5.74 9.38 -5.95
N ARG A 82 -5.05 9.47 -7.09
CA ARG A 82 -4.65 8.28 -7.84
C ARG A 82 -3.59 7.48 -7.10
N PHE A 83 -3.68 6.16 -7.23
CA PHE A 83 -2.65 5.27 -6.72
C PHE A 83 -2.40 4.10 -7.66
N ILE A 84 -1.19 3.56 -7.60
CA ILE A 84 -0.80 2.30 -8.20
C ILE A 84 0.04 1.55 -7.17
N ASP A 85 -0.33 0.31 -6.88
CA ASP A 85 0.45 -0.58 -6.05
C ASP A 85 0.94 -1.74 -6.93
N LYS A 86 2.23 -2.05 -6.83
CA LYS A 86 2.82 -3.20 -7.52
C LYS A 86 3.24 -4.22 -6.48
N PHE A 87 2.76 -5.45 -6.63
CA PHE A 87 3.11 -6.56 -5.75
C PHE A 87 3.92 -7.59 -6.55
N HIS A 88 5.08 -7.93 -6.06
CA HIS A 88 5.87 -9.02 -6.60
C HIS A 88 5.68 -10.23 -5.71
N THR A 89 5.19 -11.34 -6.28
CA THR A 89 4.93 -12.56 -5.52
C THR A 89 5.83 -13.69 -6.00
N GLN A 90 6.20 -14.56 -5.08
CA GLN A 90 7.02 -15.74 -5.34
C GLN A 90 6.61 -16.82 -4.36
N HIS A 91 6.40 -18.04 -4.85
CA HIS A 91 5.98 -19.18 -4.02
C HIS A 91 4.76 -18.85 -3.15
N SER A 92 3.78 -18.18 -3.75
CA SER A 92 2.52 -17.77 -3.08
C SER A 92 2.71 -16.79 -1.92
N LYS A 93 3.87 -16.14 -1.85
CA LYS A 93 4.15 -15.11 -0.86
C LYS A 93 4.47 -13.79 -1.54
N ILE A 94 4.10 -12.70 -0.88
CA ILE A 94 4.43 -11.36 -1.37
C ILE A 94 5.87 -11.04 -0.97
N MET A 95 6.72 -10.80 -1.96
CA MET A 95 8.13 -10.49 -1.75
C MET A 95 8.34 -9.00 -1.56
N SER A 96 7.57 -8.18 -2.27
CA SER A 96 7.70 -6.73 -2.19
C SER A 96 6.41 -6.05 -2.63
N GLN A 97 6.25 -4.82 -2.15
CA GLN A 97 5.18 -3.93 -2.59
C GLN A 97 5.81 -2.57 -2.89
N GLU A 98 5.51 -2.04 -4.06
CA GLU A 98 5.92 -0.69 -4.43
C GLU A 98 4.66 0.15 -4.59
N ILE A 99 4.67 1.34 -4.00
CA ILE A 99 3.50 2.22 -3.92
C ILE A 99 3.79 3.53 -4.62
N TRP A 100 2.92 3.91 -5.54
CA TRP A 100 2.92 5.23 -6.16
C TRP A 100 1.56 5.87 -5.93
N ASN A 101 1.54 7.10 -5.45
CA ASN A 101 0.29 7.83 -5.31
C ASN A 101 0.55 9.32 -5.24
N ASP A 102 -0.54 10.09 -5.40
CA ASP A 102 -0.48 11.56 -5.42
C ASP A 102 -0.82 12.17 -4.05
N LEU A 103 -0.76 11.39 -2.95
CA LEU A 103 -1.13 11.90 -1.62
C LEU A 103 -0.37 13.16 -1.23
N ASP A 104 0.95 13.16 -1.43
CA ASP A 104 1.76 14.31 -1.03
C ASP A 104 1.50 15.55 -1.87
N LEU A 105 1.06 15.37 -3.12
CA LEU A 105 0.70 16.48 -4.00
C LEU A 105 -0.63 17.12 -3.59
N MET A 106 -1.51 16.35 -2.97
CA MET A 106 -2.85 16.78 -2.57
C MET A 106 -2.95 17.10 -1.09
N LYS A 107 -1.84 16.96 -0.38
CA LYS A 107 -1.79 17.18 1.06
C LYS A 107 -2.05 18.65 1.39
N GLU A 108 -2.82 18.89 2.45
CA GLU A 108 -3.05 20.23 2.93
C GLU A 108 -1.75 20.88 3.43
N PRO A 109 -1.57 22.18 3.13
CA PRO A 109 -0.39 22.91 3.63
C PRO A 109 -0.39 23.05 5.15
#